data_d3bddc528844b8b45a2f8a68aeb07cdf
#
_entry.id   d3bddc528844b8b45a2f8a68aeb07cdf
#
_cell.length_a   1.000
_cell.length_b   1.000
_cell.length_c   1.000
_cell.angle_alpha   90.00
_cell.angle_beta   90.00
_cell.angle_gamma   90.00
#
_symmetry.space_group_name_H-M   'P 1'
#
loop_
_entity.id
_entity.type
_entity.pdbx_description
1 polymer ?
#
loop_
_entity_poly.entity_id
_entity_poly.type
_entity_poly.pdbx_seq_one_letter_code
_entity_poly.pdbx_strand_id
1 'polypeptide(L)'
;MELRDRDDRRVHLLTRGNVDGIISAALFLARDPATKVTFVPSGDMAVEALRKDIGSEEFYLVDLGLTPRLAKTIHDKAKTRQRVCYLDHHQQSSDGWAGIEGDTDGEVRQGVSAAGVAYDYLGLNGDHKHLVAIADLIEYCPSPLLSEVESAVGHDRMVEEARMLDFAWRFRVDDDRFRVQAARRLAAGRWPSEVQEIKSRYYQMLNEKRWDQALERVRERVELKHNVALLRFGRRKTSLFGFGSRALAEVARELGARVAVLLNRRSSLSSLSLRRTGSPADGSDLNLGRLVADFTAEHGVVGGGHPHSAGAKIPTRAVPLFLKEVYCLA
;
A
#
# COMPACT_ATOMS: atom_id res chain seq x y z
N MET A 1 25.06 -13.89 16.84
CA MET A 1 23.98 -14.40 17.70
C MET A 1 23.33 -15.57 16.96
N GLU A 2 23.46 -16.77 17.50
CA GLU A 2 23.16 -18.04 16.83
C GLU A 2 21.70 -18.15 16.43
N LEU A 3 21.47 -18.63 15.19
CA LEU A 3 20.16 -18.98 14.59
C LEU A 3 19.50 -20.20 15.25
N ARG A 4 19.50 -20.29 16.58
CA ARG A 4 18.86 -21.40 17.29
C ARG A 4 17.45 -21.01 17.73
N ASP A 5 16.48 -21.90 17.50
CA ASP A 5 15.08 -21.93 17.96
C ASP A 5 14.09 -20.93 17.32
N ARG A 6 14.05 -20.83 15.98
CA ARG A 6 12.90 -20.21 15.30
C ARG A 6 11.72 -21.16 15.00
N ASP A 7 11.92 -22.48 15.13
CA ASP A 7 10.98 -23.48 14.55
C ASP A 7 9.64 -23.64 15.31
N ASP A 8 9.47 -23.06 16.51
CA ASP A 8 8.25 -23.26 17.31
C ASP A 8 7.48 -21.97 17.67
N ARG A 9 7.94 -20.81 17.18
CA ARG A 9 7.29 -19.54 17.53
C ARG A 9 6.05 -19.28 16.70
N ARG A 10 4.98 -18.86 17.35
CA ARG A 10 3.75 -18.45 16.68
C ARG A 10 3.92 -17.06 16.10
N VAL A 11 4.15 -16.98 14.79
CA VAL A 11 4.36 -15.76 14.01
C VAL A 11 3.05 -15.20 13.51
N HIS A 12 2.86 -13.88 13.65
CA HIS A 12 1.71 -13.16 13.13
C HIS A 12 2.16 -11.98 12.27
N LEU A 13 1.90 -12.04 10.98
CA LEU A 13 2.08 -10.96 10.02
C LEU A 13 0.84 -10.07 9.97
N LEU A 14 1.02 -8.78 10.18
CA LEU A 14 0.05 -7.72 9.93
C LEU A 14 0.54 -6.89 8.75
N THR A 15 -0.26 -6.81 7.68
CA THR A 15 0.11 -6.08 6.47
C THR A 15 -1.10 -5.46 5.79
N ARG A 16 -0.89 -4.58 4.82
CA ARG A 16 -1.99 -3.99 4.04
C ARG A 16 -2.59 -5.01 3.07
N GLY A 17 -3.85 -4.79 2.70
CA GLY A 17 -4.56 -5.66 1.75
C GLY A 17 -4.43 -5.23 0.28
N ASN A 18 -3.36 -4.52 -0.11
CA ASN A 18 -3.00 -4.15 -1.49
C ASN A 18 -2.05 -5.20 -2.11
N VAL A 19 -1.53 -4.94 -3.31
CA VAL A 19 -0.60 -5.85 -3.99
C VAL A 19 0.67 -6.06 -3.18
N ASP A 20 1.27 -5.00 -2.66
CA ASP A 20 2.50 -5.05 -1.87
C ASP A 20 2.33 -5.90 -0.61
N GLY A 21 1.24 -5.68 0.14
CA GLY A 21 0.94 -6.49 1.32
C GLY A 21 0.57 -7.94 1.02
N ILE A 22 -0.07 -8.25 -0.12
CA ILE A 22 -0.34 -9.63 -0.54
C ILE A 22 0.96 -10.35 -0.89
N ILE A 23 1.87 -9.68 -1.59
CA ILE A 23 3.19 -10.22 -1.93
C ILE A 23 4.04 -10.38 -0.66
N SER A 24 4.07 -9.39 0.21
CA SER A 24 4.72 -9.51 1.53
C SER A 24 4.22 -10.75 2.28
N ALA A 25 2.90 -10.96 2.31
CA ALA A 25 2.33 -12.16 2.93
C ALA A 25 2.77 -13.46 2.25
N ALA A 26 2.93 -13.46 0.91
CA ALA A 26 3.43 -14.61 0.18
C ALA A 26 4.87 -14.94 0.57
N LEU A 27 5.73 -13.92 0.73
CA LEU A 27 7.13 -14.10 1.14
C LEU A 27 7.23 -14.70 2.56
N PHE A 28 6.43 -14.20 3.50
CA PHE A 28 6.39 -14.76 4.85
C PHE A 28 5.88 -16.20 4.87
N LEU A 29 4.84 -16.51 4.10
CA LEU A 29 4.29 -17.87 3.96
C LEU A 29 5.24 -18.82 3.23
N ALA A 30 6.08 -18.32 2.33
CA ALA A 30 7.15 -19.09 1.70
C ALA A 30 8.24 -19.46 2.72
N ARG A 31 8.55 -18.58 3.65
CA ARG A 31 9.52 -18.80 4.73
C ARG A 31 8.98 -19.73 5.80
N ASP A 32 7.72 -19.50 6.23
CA ASP A 32 7.01 -20.29 7.22
C ASP A 32 5.52 -20.39 6.87
N PRO A 33 5.05 -21.56 6.37
CA PRO A 33 3.64 -21.75 6.01
C PRO A 33 2.67 -21.66 7.20
N ALA A 34 3.15 -21.74 8.46
CA ALA A 34 2.35 -21.62 9.67
C ALA A 34 2.09 -20.15 10.06
N THR A 35 2.76 -19.20 9.40
CA THR A 35 2.55 -17.75 9.65
C THR A 35 1.07 -17.39 9.58
N LYS A 36 0.54 -16.83 10.68
CA LYS A 36 -0.78 -16.21 10.69
C LYS A 36 -0.72 -14.89 9.94
N VAL A 37 -1.63 -14.68 8.99
CA VAL A 37 -1.70 -13.43 8.21
C VAL A 37 -3.00 -12.70 8.49
N THR A 38 -2.90 -11.40 8.80
CA THR A 38 -4.05 -10.51 8.93
C THR A 38 -3.82 -9.25 8.10
N PHE A 39 -4.78 -8.95 7.22
CA PHE A 39 -4.77 -7.72 6.44
C PHE A 39 -5.47 -6.59 7.20
N VAL A 40 -4.80 -5.46 7.30
CA VAL A 40 -5.30 -4.26 7.98
C VAL A 40 -5.20 -3.03 7.07
N PRO A 41 -6.14 -2.09 7.14
CA PRO A 41 -6.14 -0.93 6.24
C PRO A 41 -5.12 0.16 6.60
N SER A 42 -4.54 0.14 7.80
CA SER A 42 -3.59 1.16 8.28
C SER A 42 -2.86 0.72 9.55
N GLY A 43 -1.77 1.44 9.88
CA GLY A 43 -1.03 1.23 11.14
C GLY A 43 -1.91 1.37 12.40
N ASP A 44 -2.86 2.31 12.42
CA ASP A 44 -3.78 2.44 13.55
C ASP A 44 -4.71 1.22 13.74
N MET A 45 -5.08 0.56 12.65
CA MET A 45 -5.86 -0.67 12.74
C MET A 45 -4.99 -1.87 13.14
N ALA A 46 -3.69 -1.84 12.82
CA ALA A 46 -2.74 -2.83 13.30
C ALA A 46 -2.63 -2.82 14.84
N VAL A 47 -2.72 -1.65 15.48
CA VAL A 47 -2.74 -1.52 16.95
C VAL A 47 -3.85 -2.38 17.58
N GLU A 48 -5.04 -2.38 17.00
CA GLU A 48 -6.15 -3.20 17.51
C GLU A 48 -5.89 -4.71 17.34
N ALA A 49 -5.29 -5.11 16.23
CA ALA A 49 -4.91 -6.50 15.99
C ALA A 49 -3.80 -6.95 16.97
N LEU A 50 -2.77 -6.11 17.19
CA LEU A 50 -1.70 -6.36 18.15
C LEU A 50 -2.20 -6.53 19.59
N ARG A 51 -3.20 -5.73 19.97
CA ARG A 51 -3.77 -5.80 21.33
C ARG A 51 -4.64 -7.02 21.55
N LYS A 52 -5.34 -7.46 20.54
CA LYS A 52 -6.26 -8.61 20.62
C LYS A 52 -5.54 -9.96 20.55
N ASP A 53 -4.39 -10.01 19.90
CA ASP A 53 -3.63 -11.25 19.76
C ASP A 53 -2.65 -11.42 20.91
N ILE A 54 -3.06 -12.24 21.88
CA ILE A 54 -2.24 -12.65 23.03
C ILE A 54 -1.52 -13.98 22.80
N GLY A 55 -1.85 -14.66 21.69
CA GLY A 55 -1.36 -16.00 21.39
C GLY A 55 -0.07 -16.01 20.58
N SER A 56 0.20 -14.98 19.79
CA SER A 56 1.42 -14.87 19.00
C SER A 56 2.60 -14.37 19.81
N GLU A 57 3.78 -14.88 19.53
CA GLU A 57 5.03 -14.57 20.24
C GLU A 57 5.87 -13.56 19.45
N GLU A 58 5.71 -13.56 18.12
CA GLU A 58 6.41 -12.66 17.22
C GLU A 58 5.44 -12.04 16.22
N PHE A 59 5.52 -10.72 16.08
CA PHE A 59 4.70 -9.94 15.14
C PHE A 59 5.58 -9.29 14.09
N TYR A 60 5.17 -9.40 12.85
CA TYR A 60 5.72 -8.61 11.76
C TYR A 60 4.69 -7.60 11.27
N LEU A 61 5.10 -6.34 11.20
CA LEU A 61 4.33 -5.21 10.70
C LEU A 61 4.94 -4.79 9.37
N VAL A 62 4.24 -5.02 8.26
CA VAL A 62 4.78 -4.79 6.92
C VAL A 62 3.83 -3.93 6.10
N ASP A 63 4.37 -2.95 5.35
CA ASP A 63 3.59 -2.00 4.53
C ASP A 63 2.55 -1.20 5.36
N LEU A 64 2.92 -0.80 6.56
CA LEU A 64 2.04 -0.12 7.51
C LEU A 64 2.69 1.18 7.99
N GLY A 65 2.39 2.29 7.35
CA GLY A 65 2.97 3.58 7.71
C GLY A 65 2.94 3.85 9.22
N LEU A 66 4.09 4.26 9.77
CA LEU A 66 4.28 4.48 11.19
C LEU A 66 3.46 5.69 11.68
N THR A 67 2.50 5.42 12.56
CA THR A 67 1.74 6.47 13.24
C THR A 67 2.21 6.60 14.68
N PRO A 68 2.01 7.76 15.35
CA PRO A 68 2.37 7.91 16.76
C PRO A 68 1.72 6.86 17.67
N ARG A 69 0.50 6.43 17.34
CA ARG A 69 -0.22 5.38 18.06
C ARG A 69 0.43 4.02 17.87
N LEU A 70 0.88 3.71 16.64
CA LEU A 70 1.57 2.46 16.33
C LEU A 70 2.95 2.45 16.99
N ALA A 71 3.73 3.53 16.88
CA ALA A 71 5.04 3.67 17.52
C ALA A 71 4.95 3.45 19.04
N LYS A 72 3.98 4.10 19.72
CA LYS A 72 3.72 3.87 21.14
C LYS A 72 3.39 2.39 21.43
N THR A 73 2.62 1.73 20.57
CA THR A 73 2.24 0.32 20.79
C THR A 73 3.44 -0.60 20.60
N ILE A 74 4.34 -0.33 19.65
CA ILE A 74 5.60 -1.05 19.47
C ILE A 74 6.45 -0.91 20.75
N HIS A 75 6.65 0.30 21.23
CA HIS A 75 7.36 0.56 22.49
C HIS A 75 6.75 -0.18 23.69
N ASP A 76 5.42 -0.19 23.81
CA ASP A 76 4.74 -0.90 24.91
C ASP A 76 4.93 -2.43 24.79
N LYS A 77 4.95 -2.98 23.55
CA LYS A 77 5.21 -4.40 23.30
C LYS A 77 6.65 -4.82 23.58
N ALA A 78 7.63 -3.96 23.29
CA ALA A 78 9.05 -4.21 23.61
C ALA A 78 9.28 -4.50 25.11
N LYS A 79 8.41 -4.02 25.99
CA LYS A 79 8.43 -4.28 27.44
C LYS A 79 7.82 -5.64 27.81
N THR A 80 7.29 -6.37 26.86
CA THR A 80 6.68 -7.69 27.07
C THR A 80 7.59 -8.79 26.51
N ARG A 81 7.12 -10.04 26.56
CA ARG A 81 7.81 -11.17 25.91
C ARG A 81 7.50 -11.29 24.41
N GLN A 82 6.58 -10.46 23.88
CA GLN A 82 6.20 -10.47 22.47
C GLN A 82 7.17 -9.61 21.67
N ARG A 83 7.76 -10.18 20.64
CA ARG A 83 8.66 -9.46 19.74
C ARG A 83 7.85 -8.79 18.65
N VAL A 84 8.24 -7.59 18.27
CA VAL A 84 7.72 -6.88 17.12
C VAL A 84 8.86 -6.62 16.16
N CYS A 85 8.65 -6.92 14.87
CA CYS A 85 9.53 -6.53 13.77
C CYS A 85 8.76 -5.59 12.84
N TYR A 86 9.37 -4.50 12.43
CA TYR A 86 8.74 -3.47 11.61
C TYR A 86 9.48 -3.30 10.29
N LEU A 87 8.81 -3.56 9.16
CA LEU A 87 9.37 -3.50 7.82
C LEU A 87 8.51 -2.59 6.96
N ASP A 88 9.06 -1.47 6.49
CA ASP A 88 8.27 -0.49 5.73
C ASP A 88 9.12 0.32 4.75
N HIS A 89 8.45 1.06 3.87
CA HIS A 89 9.07 1.90 2.86
C HIS A 89 8.49 3.31 2.78
N HIS A 90 7.49 3.63 3.61
CA HIS A 90 6.86 4.94 3.62
C HIS A 90 7.78 6.03 4.17
N GLN A 91 7.70 7.25 3.62
CA GLN A 91 8.47 8.40 4.08
C GLN A 91 8.26 8.67 5.58
N GLN A 92 7.01 8.71 6.02
CA GLN A 92 6.67 8.94 7.43
C GLN A 92 7.25 7.89 8.37
N SER A 93 7.49 6.68 7.89
CA SER A 93 8.12 5.60 8.67
C SER A 93 9.62 5.82 8.77
N SER A 94 10.27 6.28 7.69
CA SER A 94 11.67 6.70 7.74
C SER A 94 11.89 7.85 8.71
N ASP A 95 11.00 8.84 8.70
CA ASP A 95 11.09 10.02 9.59
C ASP A 95 10.89 9.64 11.07
N GLY A 96 10.08 8.61 11.34
CA GLY A 96 9.79 8.13 12.69
C GLY A 96 10.65 6.97 13.18
N TRP A 97 11.48 6.38 12.32
CA TRP A 97 12.22 5.15 12.60
C TRP A 97 13.14 5.26 13.82
N ALA A 98 13.93 6.33 13.91
CA ALA A 98 14.83 6.57 15.03
C ALA A 98 14.13 6.56 16.40
N GLY A 99 12.82 6.82 16.44
CA GLY A 99 12.03 6.78 17.66
C GLY A 99 11.61 5.37 18.11
N ILE A 100 11.81 4.34 17.30
CA ILE A 100 11.41 2.96 17.61
C ILE A 100 12.48 1.91 17.35
N GLU A 101 13.58 2.24 16.65
CA GLU A 101 14.61 1.26 16.28
C GLU A 101 15.29 0.58 17.48
N GLY A 102 15.28 1.22 18.66
CA GLY A 102 15.75 0.61 19.92
C GLY A 102 14.74 -0.36 20.55
N ASP A 103 13.48 -0.33 20.14
CA ASP A 103 12.38 -1.11 20.70
C ASP A 103 11.93 -2.27 19.80
N THR A 104 12.40 -2.32 18.55
CA THR A 104 11.96 -3.28 17.55
C THR A 104 13.09 -3.69 16.63
N ASP A 105 13.05 -4.93 16.16
CA ASP A 105 13.84 -5.34 15.01
C ASP A 105 13.16 -4.82 13.74
N GLY A 106 13.93 -4.75 12.64
CA GLY A 106 13.36 -4.46 11.35
C GLY A 106 14.16 -3.50 10.49
N GLU A 107 13.54 -2.98 9.48
CA GLU A 107 14.15 -2.08 8.51
C GLU A 107 13.11 -1.16 7.88
N VAL A 108 13.46 0.10 7.69
CA VAL A 108 12.70 1.06 6.89
C VAL A 108 13.59 1.57 5.76
N ARG A 109 13.20 1.30 4.51
CA ARG A 109 14.02 1.63 3.34
C ARG A 109 13.15 2.16 2.20
N GLN A 110 13.47 3.35 1.71
CA GLN A 110 12.82 3.96 0.55
C GLN A 110 13.41 3.45 -0.77
N GLY A 111 12.67 3.65 -1.86
CA GLY A 111 13.10 3.27 -3.22
C GLY A 111 12.87 1.80 -3.58
N VAL A 112 12.31 1.02 -2.67
CA VAL A 112 11.83 -0.34 -2.87
C VAL A 112 10.43 -0.47 -2.27
N SER A 113 9.66 -1.51 -2.64
CA SER A 113 8.39 -1.85 -1.98
C SER A 113 8.61 -2.43 -0.58
N ALA A 114 7.58 -2.49 0.25
CA ALA A 114 7.66 -3.18 1.53
C ALA A 114 7.92 -4.69 1.34
N ALA A 115 7.42 -5.28 0.25
CA ALA A 115 7.79 -6.63 -0.15
C ALA A 115 9.28 -6.77 -0.46
N GLY A 116 9.91 -5.75 -1.08
CA GLY A 116 11.36 -5.72 -1.29
C GLY A 116 12.15 -5.68 0.01
N VAL A 117 11.72 -4.85 0.96
CA VAL A 117 12.32 -4.82 2.32
C VAL A 117 12.15 -6.19 2.99
N ALA A 118 10.96 -6.77 2.94
CA ALA A 118 10.69 -8.08 3.54
C ALA A 118 11.50 -9.21 2.89
N TYR A 119 11.66 -9.18 1.57
CA TYR A 119 12.43 -10.17 0.83
C TYR A 119 13.90 -10.23 1.29
N ASP A 120 14.53 -9.07 1.40
CA ASP A 120 15.91 -8.96 1.85
C ASP A 120 16.05 -9.33 3.33
N TYR A 121 15.14 -8.84 4.19
CA TYR A 121 15.14 -9.15 5.62
C TYR A 121 14.98 -10.66 5.92
N LEU A 122 14.13 -11.34 5.15
CA LEU A 122 13.90 -12.78 5.29
C LEU A 122 15.04 -13.61 4.69
N GLY A 123 15.98 -12.99 3.96
CA GLY A 123 17.08 -13.68 3.29
C GLY A 123 16.60 -14.67 2.22
N LEU A 124 15.51 -14.33 1.51
CA LEU A 124 14.98 -15.17 0.45
C LEU A 124 15.84 -15.04 -0.81
N ASN A 125 15.97 -16.13 -1.55
CA ASN A 125 16.80 -16.19 -2.75
C ASN A 125 15.99 -16.69 -3.95
N GLY A 126 16.17 -16.05 -5.10
CA GLY A 126 15.78 -16.54 -6.43
C GLY A 126 14.30 -16.64 -6.72
N ASP A 127 13.62 -17.62 -6.19
CA ASP A 127 12.31 -18.08 -6.64
C ASP A 127 11.17 -17.05 -6.51
N HIS A 128 11.32 -16.00 -5.69
CA HIS A 128 10.29 -14.99 -5.44
C HIS A 128 10.64 -13.60 -5.98
N LYS A 129 11.78 -13.44 -6.69
CA LYS A 129 12.21 -12.15 -7.25
C LYS A 129 11.14 -11.48 -8.12
N HIS A 130 10.45 -12.24 -8.93
CA HIS A 130 9.39 -11.75 -9.81
C HIS A 130 8.20 -11.17 -9.05
N LEU A 131 7.85 -11.73 -7.89
CA LEU A 131 6.80 -11.19 -7.03
C LEU A 131 7.22 -9.83 -6.46
N VAL A 132 8.45 -9.73 -5.96
CA VAL A 132 9.00 -8.45 -5.47
C VAL A 132 9.02 -7.40 -6.58
N ALA A 133 9.47 -7.78 -7.78
CA ALA A 133 9.46 -6.88 -8.94
C ALA A 133 8.04 -6.39 -9.30
N ILE A 134 7.00 -7.23 -9.15
CA ILE A 134 5.60 -6.82 -9.31
C ILE A 134 5.21 -5.78 -8.25
N ALA A 135 5.61 -5.96 -6.99
CA ALA A 135 5.34 -4.99 -5.94
C ALA A 135 6.05 -3.66 -6.20
N ASP A 136 7.33 -3.71 -6.57
CA ASP A 136 8.12 -2.52 -6.91
C ASP A 136 7.52 -1.75 -8.10
N LEU A 137 7.05 -2.46 -9.14
CA LEU A 137 6.37 -1.85 -10.29
C LEU A 137 5.07 -1.12 -9.88
N ILE A 138 4.26 -1.73 -9.02
CA ILE A 138 2.98 -1.14 -8.56
C ILE A 138 3.20 0.05 -7.64
N GLU A 139 4.25 0.03 -6.82
CA GLU A 139 4.60 1.12 -5.89
C GLU A 139 5.52 2.18 -6.54
N TYR A 140 5.80 2.05 -7.85
CA TYR A 140 6.69 2.95 -8.59
C TYR A 140 8.10 3.06 -8.00
N CYS A 141 8.63 1.94 -7.53
CA CYS A 141 9.96 1.84 -6.96
C CYS A 141 10.96 1.35 -8.03
N PRO A 142 11.90 2.18 -8.49
CA PRO A 142 12.87 1.80 -9.52
C PRO A 142 14.02 0.97 -8.92
N SER A 143 13.70 -0.24 -8.46
CA SER A 143 14.70 -1.12 -7.84
C SER A 143 15.57 -1.83 -8.87
N PRO A 144 16.83 -2.21 -8.52
CA PRO A 144 17.65 -3.07 -9.36
C PRO A 144 16.97 -4.41 -9.67
N LEU A 145 16.24 -4.96 -8.73
CA LEU A 145 15.50 -6.21 -8.88
C LEU A 145 14.40 -6.12 -9.94
N LEU A 146 13.63 -5.02 -9.95
CA LEU A 146 12.65 -4.76 -11.00
C LEU A 146 13.32 -4.74 -12.37
N SER A 147 14.44 -4.03 -12.52
CA SER A 147 15.18 -3.95 -13.77
C SER A 147 15.74 -5.31 -14.22
N GLU A 148 16.23 -6.11 -13.27
CA GLU A 148 16.70 -7.49 -13.54
C GLU A 148 15.58 -8.36 -14.10
N VAL A 149 14.43 -8.39 -13.44
CA VAL A 149 13.30 -9.23 -13.83
C VAL A 149 12.66 -8.73 -15.13
N GLU A 150 12.46 -7.43 -15.30
CA GLU A 150 11.97 -6.85 -16.57
C GLU A 150 12.86 -7.21 -17.75
N SER A 151 14.17 -7.16 -17.57
CA SER A 151 15.13 -7.54 -18.63
C SER A 151 15.01 -9.01 -19.01
N ALA A 152 14.67 -9.87 -18.06
CA ALA A 152 14.53 -11.32 -18.29
C ALA A 152 13.21 -11.72 -18.93
N VAL A 153 12.09 -11.06 -18.57
CA VAL A 153 10.73 -11.52 -18.98
C VAL A 153 10.00 -10.51 -19.89
N GLY A 154 10.48 -9.30 -20.00
CA GLY A 154 9.88 -8.19 -20.76
C GLY A 154 8.91 -7.34 -19.93
N HIS A 155 8.88 -6.03 -20.23
CA HIS A 155 8.05 -5.04 -19.56
C HIS A 155 6.54 -5.38 -19.64
N ASP A 156 6.06 -5.73 -20.84
CA ASP A 156 4.63 -6.01 -21.07
C ASP A 156 4.12 -7.16 -20.19
N ARG A 157 4.94 -8.21 -20.04
CA ARG A 157 4.61 -9.33 -19.14
C ARG A 157 4.54 -8.86 -17.70
N MET A 158 5.50 -8.07 -17.25
CA MET A 158 5.50 -7.53 -15.88
C MET A 158 4.26 -6.70 -15.59
N VAL A 159 3.88 -5.81 -16.52
CA VAL A 159 2.68 -4.98 -16.42
C VAL A 159 1.41 -5.83 -16.36
N GLU A 160 1.30 -6.87 -17.17
CA GLU A 160 0.11 -7.74 -17.20
C GLU A 160 0.00 -8.57 -15.91
N GLU A 161 1.09 -9.13 -15.39
CA GLU A 161 1.11 -9.88 -14.14
C GLU A 161 0.73 -8.99 -12.94
N ALA A 162 1.30 -7.78 -12.89
CA ALA A 162 0.97 -6.79 -11.88
C ALA A 162 -0.50 -6.36 -11.96
N ARG A 163 -1.02 -6.12 -13.17
CA ARG A 163 -2.41 -5.79 -13.43
C ARG A 163 -3.35 -6.90 -13.02
N MET A 164 -3.00 -8.15 -13.31
CA MET A 164 -3.80 -9.32 -12.97
C MET A 164 -4.00 -9.43 -11.45
N LEU A 165 -2.95 -9.31 -10.66
CA LEU A 165 -3.05 -9.35 -9.20
C LEU A 165 -3.80 -8.13 -8.65
N ASP A 166 -3.51 -6.91 -9.18
CA ASP A 166 -4.18 -5.68 -8.73
C ASP A 166 -5.68 -5.69 -9.01
N PHE A 167 -6.12 -6.20 -10.15
CA PHE A 167 -7.54 -6.31 -10.49
C PHE A 167 -8.23 -7.42 -9.69
N ALA A 168 -7.57 -8.54 -9.48
CA ALA A 168 -8.15 -9.67 -8.76
C ALA A 168 -8.49 -9.34 -7.30
N TRP A 169 -7.62 -8.61 -6.57
CA TRP A 169 -7.94 -8.23 -5.19
C TRP A 169 -9.00 -7.12 -5.14
N ARG A 170 -9.05 -6.22 -6.14
CA ARG A 170 -10.06 -5.16 -6.22
C ARG A 170 -11.44 -5.66 -6.59
N PHE A 171 -11.55 -6.86 -7.13
CA PHE A 171 -12.84 -7.47 -7.43
C PHE A 171 -13.76 -7.45 -6.20
N ARG A 172 -13.18 -7.65 -4.99
CA ARG A 172 -13.85 -7.55 -3.72
C ARG A 172 -12.85 -7.12 -2.63
N VAL A 173 -12.79 -5.82 -2.38
CA VAL A 173 -11.78 -5.17 -1.54
C VAL A 173 -11.83 -5.52 -0.04
N ASP A 174 -12.85 -6.21 0.41
CA ASP A 174 -13.06 -6.68 1.78
C ASP A 174 -12.89 -8.19 1.94
N ASP A 175 -12.41 -8.90 0.89
CA ASP A 175 -12.26 -10.35 0.90
C ASP A 175 -10.84 -10.78 1.35
N ASP A 176 -10.61 -10.75 2.65
CA ASP A 176 -9.35 -11.21 3.24
C ASP A 176 -9.10 -12.71 3.03
N ARG A 177 -10.17 -13.52 2.91
CA ARG A 177 -10.01 -14.95 2.60
C ARG A 177 -9.33 -15.16 1.25
N PHE A 178 -9.75 -14.40 0.24
CA PHE A 178 -9.08 -14.45 -1.06
C PHE A 178 -7.62 -14.00 -0.96
N ARG A 179 -7.33 -12.90 -0.27
CA ARG A 179 -5.96 -12.39 -0.12
C ARG A 179 -5.03 -13.44 0.50
N VAL A 180 -5.48 -14.09 1.58
CA VAL A 180 -4.72 -15.18 2.23
C VAL A 180 -4.52 -16.36 1.28
N GLN A 181 -5.54 -16.76 0.53
CA GLN A 181 -5.42 -17.84 -0.45
C GLN A 181 -4.46 -17.48 -1.59
N ALA A 182 -4.58 -16.28 -2.15
CA ALA A 182 -3.67 -15.78 -3.18
C ALA A 182 -2.22 -15.76 -2.67
N ALA A 183 -1.96 -15.20 -1.48
CA ALA A 183 -0.64 -15.17 -0.87
C ALA A 183 -0.06 -16.58 -0.70
N ARG A 184 -0.85 -17.56 -0.23
CA ARG A 184 -0.42 -18.97 -0.11
C ARG A 184 -0.06 -19.60 -1.45
N ARG A 185 -0.77 -19.28 -2.53
CA ARG A 185 -0.45 -19.80 -3.87
C ARG A 185 0.80 -19.15 -4.46
N LEU A 186 0.95 -17.84 -4.25
CA LEU A 186 2.14 -17.08 -4.66
C LEU A 186 3.39 -17.48 -3.85
N ALA A 187 3.25 -17.90 -2.60
CA ALA A 187 4.33 -18.41 -1.76
C ALA A 187 5.07 -19.61 -2.36
N ALA A 188 4.44 -20.33 -3.30
CA ALA A 188 5.07 -21.42 -4.05
C ALA A 188 5.90 -20.93 -5.26
N GLY A 189 6.23 -19.64 -5.35
CA GLY A 189 7.00 -19.05 -6.46
C GLY A 189 6.22 -18.94 -7.78
N ARG A 190 4.89 -18.97 -7.74
CA ARG A 190 4.04 -18.86 -8.94
C ARG A 190 3.83 -17.41 -9.35
N TRP A 191 3.69 -17.19 -10.66
CA TRP A 191 3.20 -15.94 -11.20
C TRP A 191 1.69 -15.77 -10.91
N PRO A 192 1.17 -14.53 -10.80
CA PRO A 192 -0.27 -14.29 -10.70
C PRO A 192 -1.10 -15.01 -11.77
N SER A 193 -0.60 -15.05 -13.01
CA SER A 193 -1.24 -15.76 -14.13
C SER A 193 -1.28 -17.29 -13.99
N GLU A 194 -0.50 -17.86 -13.12
CA GLU A 194 -0.48 -19.31 -12.84
C GLU A 194 -1.41 -19.69 -11.68
N VAL A 195 -1.97 -18.70 -10.99
CA VAL A 195 -2.90 -18.90 -9.86
C VAL A 195 -4.34 -18.77 -10.36
N GLN A 196 -5.06 -19.91 -10.35
CA GLN A 196 -6.40 -19.96 -10.94
C GLN A 196 -7.40 -19.01 -10.31
N GLU A 197 -7.34 -18.82 -8.99
CA GLU A 197 -8.22 -17.93 -8.25
C GLU A 197 -7.99 -16.43 -8.65
N ILE A 198 -6.74 -16.06 -8.90
CA ILE A 198 -6.37 -14.72 -9.37
C ILE A 198 -6.88 -14.53 -10.80
N LYS A 199 -6.60 -15.48 -11.71
CA LYS A 199 -7.09 -15.45 -13.11
C LYS A 199 -8.59 -15.33 -13.19
N SER A 200 -9.32 -16.15 -12.44
CA SER A 200 -10.79 -16.17 -12.48
C SER A 200 -11.36 -14.80 -12.11
N ARG A 201 -10.85 -14.15 -11.06
CA ARG A 201 -11.30 -12.81 -10.66
C ARG A 201 -10.91 -11.73 -11.67
N TYR A 202 -9.70 -11.82 -12.20
CA TYR A 202 -9.22 -10.89 -13.23
C TYR A 202 -10.12 -10.92 -14.47
N TYR A 203 -10.36 -12.11 -15.03
CA TYR A 203 -11.22 -12.23 -16.20
C TYR A 203 -12.69 -11.88 -15.91
N GLN A 204 -13.20 -12.20 -14.72
CA GLN A 204 -14.53 -11.76 -14.34
C GLN A 204 -14.60 -10.22 -14.27
N MET A 205 -13.58 -9.57 -13.72
CA MET A 205 -13.47 -8.11 -13.68
C MET A 205 -13.51 -7.49 -15.09
N LEU A 206 -12.79 -8.09 -16.04
CA LEU A 206 -12.77 -7.65 -17.43
C LEU A 206 -14.12 -7.89 -18.11
N ASN A 207 -14.71 -9.08 -17.96
CA ASN A 207 -16.00 -9.42 -18.56
C ASN A 207 -17.14 -8.52 -18.05
N GLU A 208 -17.12 -8.15 -16.77
CA GLU A 208 -18.07 -7.22 -16.18
C GLU A 208 -17.75 -5.75 -16.52
N LYS A 209 -16.66 -5.48 -17.25
CA LYS A 209 -16.21 -4.12 -17.66
C LYS A 209 -16.12 -3.14 -16.49
N ARG A 210 -15.78 -3.62 -15.29
CA ARG A 210 -15.79 -2.79 -14.07
C ARG A 210 -14.77 -1.65 -14.13
N TRP A 211 -13.63 -1.88 -14.77
CA TRP A 211 -12.63 -0.85 -15.00
C TRP A 211 -13.15 0.27 -15.90
N ASP A 212 -13.73 -0.10 -17.05
CA ASP A 212 -14.28 0.86 -18.01
C ASP A 212 -15.41 1.67 -17.39
N GLN A 213 -16.32 1.00 -16.68
CA GLN A 213 -17.38 1.67 -15.91
C GLN A 213 -16.83 2.62 -14.83
N ALA A 214 -15.71 2.28 -14.19
CA ALA A 214 -15.09 3.18 -13.22
C ALA A 214 -14.51 4.42 -13.91
N LEU A 215 -13.85 4.27 -15.05
CA LEU A 215 -13.34 5.39 -15.87
C LEU A 215 -14.47 6.33 -16.32
N GLU A 216 -15.54 5.78 -16.90
CA GLU A 216 -16.70 6.58 -17.34
C GLU A 216 -17.29 7.40 -16.19
N ARG A 217 -17.54 6.76 -15.03
CA ARG A 217 -18.07 7.44 -13.85
C ARG A 217 -17.16 8.53 -13.32
N VAL A 218 -15.84 8.37 -13.47
CA VAL A 218 -14.87 9.40 -13.10
C VAL A 218 -14.93 10.54 -14.11
N ARG A 219 -14.91 10.27 -15.43
CA ARG A 219 -15.00 11.30 -16.49
C ARG A 219 -16.24 12.18 -16.37
N GLU A 220 -17.38 11.59 -15.99
CA GLU A 220 -18.64 12.31 -15.78
C GLU A 220 -18.61 13.31 -14.60
N ARG A 221 -17.69 13.15 -13.65
CA ARG A 221 -17.77 13.84 -12.35
C ARG A 221 -16.49 14.54 -11.92
N VAL A 222 -15.40 14.32 -12.64
CA VAL A 222 -14.12 14.95 -12.31
C VAL A 222 -14.20 16.44 -12.59
N GLU A 223 -13.71 17.22 -11.64
CA GLU A 223 -13.53 18.68 -11.77
C GLU A 223 -12.05 18.96 -12.01
N LEU A 224 -11.72 19.66 -13.10
CA LEU A 224 -10.35 20.11 -13.37
C LEU A 224 -10.20 21.57 -12.92
N LYS A 225 -9.23 21.83 -12.05
CA LYS A 225 -8.91 23.18 -11.57
C LYS A 225 -7.41 23.28 -11.24
N HIS A 226 -6.72 24.28 -11.78
CA HIS A 226 -5.28 24.53 -11.52
C HIS A 226 -4.42 23.27 -11.65
N ASN A 227 -4.54 22.54 -12.76
CA ASN A 227 -3.85 21.25 -13.01
C ASN A 227 -4.15 20.14 -11.98
N VAL A 228 -5.20 20.28 -11.19
CA VAL A 228 -5.68 19.26 -10.25
C VAL A 228 -7.01 18.70 -10.73
N ALA A 229 -7.06 17.39 -10.92
CA ALA A 229 -8.28 16.65 -11.16
C ALA A 229 -8.88 16.21 -9.82
N LEU A 230 -10.01 16.79 -9.46
CA LEU A 230 -10.69 16.55 -8.20
C LEU A 230 -11.96 15.73 -8.41
N LEU A 231 -12.07 14.60 -7.72
CA LEU A 231 -13.30 13.81 -7.66
C LEU A 231 -13.85 13.79 -6.25
N ARG A 232 -15.10 14.24 -6.09
CA ARG A 232 -15.78 14.29 -4.80
C ARG A 232 -16.82 13.20 -4.67
N PHE A 233 -16.69 12.40 -3.62
CA PHE A 233 -17.75 11.51 -3.18
C PHE A 233 -18.56 12.13 -2.05
N GLY A 234 -19.90 12.17 -2.24
CA GLY A 234 -20.85 12.53 -1.20
C GLY A 234 -21.40 11.30 -0.49
N ARG A 235 -22.50 11.51 0.26
CA ARG A 235 -23.20 10.45 1.00
C ARG A 235 -23.75 9.33 0.09
N ARG A 236 -24.03 9.59 -1.17
CA ARG A 236 -24.43 8.57 -2.16
C ARG A 236 -23.19 7.87 -2.68
N LYS A 237 -23.01 6.62 -2.30
CA LYS A 237 -21.91 5.77 -2.75
C LYS A 237 -22.06 5.49 -4.26
N THR A 238 -21.31 6.16 -5.08
CA THR A 238 -21.06 5.68 -6.43
C THR A 238 -20.02 4.58 -6.33
N SER A 239 -20.38 3.37 -6.71
CA SER A 239 -19.41 2.27 -6.73
C SER A 239 -18.36 2.55 -7.81
N LEU A 240 -17.09 2.60 -7.43
CA LEU A 240 -15.96 2.58 -8.35
C LEU A 240 -15.18 1.25 -8.25
N PHE A 241 -15.84 0.22 -7.74
CA PHE A 241 -15.33 -1.15 -7.73
C PHE A 241 -13.89 -1.28 -7.16
N GLY A 242 -13.52 -0.44 -6.19
CA GLY A 242 -12.16 -0.40 -5.64
C GLY A 242 -11.12 0.36 -6.49
N PHE A 243 -11.50 0.87 -7.67
CA PHE A 243 -10.59 1.57 -8.57
C PHE A 243 -10.51 3.09 -8.38
N GLY A 244 -11.22 3.66 -7.41
CA GLY A 244 -11.46 5.12 -7.33
C GLY A 244 -10.23 5.99 -7.57
N SER A 245 -9.16 5.83 -6.80
CA SER A 245 -7.95 6.65 -6.97
C SER A 245 -7.16 6.30 -8.23
N ARG A 246 -7.19 5.04 -8.70
CA ARG A 246 -6.49 4.62 -9.92
C ARG A 246 -7.20 5.13 -11.17
N ALA A 247 -8.52 4.97 -11.24
CA ALA A 247 -9.33 5.49 -12.35
C ALA A 247 -9.25 7.01 -12.43
N LEU A 248 -9.26 7.70 -11.27
CA LEU A 248 -9.08 9.14 -11.24
C LEU A 248 -7.69 9.56 -11.74
N ALA A 249 -6.64 8.85 -11.37
CA ALA A 249 -5.29 9.15 -11.87
C ALA A 249 -5.16 8.97 -13.38
N GLU A 250 -5.84 7.95 -13.94
CA GLU A 250 -5.89 7.72 -15.40
C GLU A 250 -6.60 8.86 -16.12
N VAL A 251 -7.82 9.19 -15.69
CA VAL A 251 -8.58 10.30 -16.27
C VAL A 251 -7.88 11.64 -16.08
N ALA A 252 -7.23 11.84 -14.94
CA ALA A 252 -6.44 13.06 -14.68
C ALA A 252 -5.28 13.20 -15.66
N ARG A 253 -4.62 12.09 -16.02
CA ARG A 253 -3.56 12.07 -17.04
C ARG A 253 -4.12 12.42 -18.42
N GLU A 254 -5.26 11.85 -18.80
CA GLU A 254 -5.96 12.18 -20.07
C GLU A 254 -6.30 13.69 -20.15
N LEU A 255 -6.64 14.31 -19.02
CA LEU A 255 -6.96 15.74 -18.92
C LEU A 255 -5.73 16.66 -18.77
N GLY A 256 -4.51 16.11 -18.75
CA GLY A 256 -3.27 16.88 -18.54
C GLY A 256 -3.11 17.43 -17.12
N ALA A 257 -3.85 16.92 -16.14
CA ALA A 257 -3.70 17.31 -14.76
C ALA A 257 -2.39 16.74 -14.18
N ARG A 258 -1.77 17.46 -13.25
CA ARG A 258 -0.53 17.03 -12.55
C ARG A 258 -0.81 16.24 -11.28
N VAL A 259 -1.98 16.48 -10.67
CA VAL A 259 -2.42 15.83 -9.42
C VAL A 259 -3.87 15.37 -9.55
N ALA A 260 -4.12 14.16 -9.12
CA ALA A 260 -5.46 13.60 -8.94
C ALA A 260 -5.80 13.55 -7.44
N VAL A 261 -6.94 14.13 -7.06
CA VAL A 261 -7.42 14.17 -5.66
C VAL A 261 -8.78 13.51 -5.56
N LEU A 262 -8.83 12.38 -4.87
CA LEU A 262 -10.07 11.70 -4.51
C LEU A 262 -10.49 12.13 -3.11
N LEU A 263 -11.58 12.86 -3.00
CA LEU A 263 -12.14 13.34 -1.74
C LEU A 263 -13.40 12.56 -1.37
N ASN A 264 -13.34 11.82 -0.28
CA ASN A 264 -14.52 11.20 0.32
C ASN A 264 -14.97 12.04 1.52
N ARG A 265 -15.97 12.89 1.28
CA ARG A 265 -16.47 13.83 2.29
C ARG A 265 -17.47 13.12 3.23
N ARG A 266 -17.19 13.22 4.53
CA ARG A 266 -18.07 12.78 5.61
C ARG A 266 -18.47 13.98 6.49
N SER A 267 -19.29 13.75 7.50
CA SER A 267 -19.78 14.84 8.39
C SER A 267 -18.66 15.53 9.16
N SER A 268 -17.79 14.79 9.82
CA SER A 268 -16.72 15.34 10.69
C SER A 268 -15.32 15.17 10.11
N LEU A 269 -15.03 14.01 9.54
CA LEU A 269 -13.72 13.68 8.94
C LEU A 269 -13.91 13.35 7.47
N SER A 270 -13.04 13.90 6.63
CA SER A 270 -12.94 13.56 5.21
C SER A 270 -11.66 12.76 4.98
N SER A 271 -11.74 11.77 4.10
CA SER A 271 -10.54 11.07 3.63
C SER A 271 -10.17 11.56 2.24
N LEU A 272 -8.88 11.78 2.04
CA LEU A 272 -8.31 12.17 0.76
C LEU A 272 -7.32 11.10 0.31
N SER A 273 -7.27 10.89 -1.01
CA SER A 273 -6.22 10.12 -1.66
C SER A 273 -5.70 10.97 -2.81
N LEU A 274 -4.40 11.20 -2.82
CA LEU A 274 -3.71 11.99 -3.83
C LEU A 274 -2.83 11.07 -4.68
N ARG A 275 -2.75 11.36 -5.97
CA ARG A 275 -1.81 10.70 -6.88
C ARG A 275 -1.22 11.73 -7.83
N ARG A 276 0.10 11.67 -8.02
CA ARG A 276 0.80 12.38 -9.07
C ARG A 276 0.51 11.67 -10.40
N THR A 277 0.23 12.43 -11.45
CA THR A 277 -0.15 11.92 -12.78
C THR A 277 0.90 12.22 -13.85
N GLY A 278 1.75 13.22 -13.64
CA GLY A 278 2.88 13.54 -14.50
C GLY A 278 4.04 12.53 -14.36
N SER A 279 4.92 12.53 -15.35
CA SER A 279 6.14 11.72 -15.32
C SER A 279 7.05 12.18 -14.16
N PRO A 280 7.79 11.27 -13.51
CA PRO A 280 8.88 11.66 -12.62
C PRO A 280 9.94 12.55 -13.30
N ALA A 281 10.08 12.43 -14.63
CA ALA A 281 11.01 13.19 -15.45
C ALA A 281 10.58 14.66 -15.70
N ASP A 282 9.39 15.07 -15.27
CA ASP A 282 8.88 16.44 -15.50
C ASP A 282 9.61 17.53 -14.68
N GLY A 283 10.69 17.18 -13.96
CA GLY A 283 11.50 18.10 -13.17
C GLY A 283 10.74 18.78 -12.02
N SER A 284 9.53 18.31 -11.68
CA SER A 284 8.77 18.91 -10.59
C SER A 284 9.14 18.30 -9.25
N ASP A 285 9.49 19.16 -8.30
CA ASP A 285 9.79 18.78 -6.89
C ASP A 285 8.54 18.40 -6.07
N LEU A 286 7.41 18.14 -6.74
CA LEU A 286 6.15 17.84 -6.08
C LEU A 286 6.21 16.50 -5.34
N ASN A 287 6.30 16.56 -4.02
CA ASN A 287 6.25 15.41 -3.12
C ASN A 287 4.93 15.42 -2.36
N LEU A 288 3.99 14.55 -2.79
CA LEU A 288 2.65 14.47 -2.19
C LEU A 288 2.69 13.92 -0.76
N GLY A 289 3.61 13.00 -0.47
CA GLY A 289 3.78 12.47 0.87
C GLY A 289 4.17 13.55 1.87
N ARG A 290 5.15 14.39 1.50
CA ARG A 290 5.59 15.52 2.32
C ARG A 290 4.50 16.57 2.48
N LEU A 291 3.85 16.97 1.39
CA LEU A 291 2.74 17.93 1.44
C LEU A 291 1.67 17.48 2.46
N VAL A 292 1.28 16.22 2.40
CA VAL A 292 0.26 15.67 3.32
C VAL A 292 0.81 15.59 4.75
N ALA A 293 2.06 15.18 4.94
CA ALA A 293 2.66 15.07 6.27
C ALA A 293 2.77 16.46 6.94
N ASP A 294 3.27 17.46 6.22
CA ASP A 294 3.42 18.84 6.74
C ASP A 294 2.04 19.42 7.14
N PHE A 295 1.05 19.33 6.25
CA PHE A 295 -0.31 19.77 6.55
C PHE A 295 -0.92 19.05 7.75
N THR A 296 -0.75 17.74 7.83
CA THR A 296 -1.35 16.97 8.92
C THR A 296 -0.66 17.18 10.27
N ALA A 297 0.65 17.43 10.27
CA ALA A 297 1.39 17.81 11.46
C ALA A 297 0.91 19.15 12.03
N GLU A 298 0.75 20.16 11.17
CA GLU A 298 0.26 21.49 11.56
C GLU A 298 -1.17 21.45 12.14
N HIS A 299 -2.01 20.56 11.63
CA HIS A 299 -3.43 20.50 12.01
C HIS A 299 -3.75 19.37 13.01
N GLY A 300 -2.75 18.65 13.54
CA GLY A 300 -2.92 17.59 14.54
C GLY A 300 -3.75 16.40 14.05
N VAL A 301 -3.62 16.04 12.76
CA VAL A 301 -4.34 14.94 12.12
C VAL A 301 -3.37 13.93 11.51
N VAL A 302 -3.90 12.87 10.88
CA VAL A 302 -3.08 11.77 10.37
C VAL A 302 -3.08 11.74 8.85
N GLY A 303 -1.88 11.70 8.27
CA GLY A 303 -1.68 11.54 6.84
C GLY A 303 -0.21 11.36 6.50
N GLY A 304 0.05 11.03 5.24
CA GLY A 304 1.38 10.82 4.69
C GLY A 304 1.32 9.97 3.43
N GLY A 305 2.45 9.48 3.00
CA GLY A 305 2.57 8.64 1.80
C GLY A 305 3.93 8.74 1.15
N HIS A 306 3.94 8.51 -0.15
CA HIS A 306 5.11 8.57 -1.02
C HIS A 306 5.10 9.86 -1.87
N PRO A 307 6.21 10.21 -2.52
CA PRO A 307 6.25 11.36 -3.43
C PRO A 307 5.15 11.32 -4.51
N HIS A 308 4.75 10.13 -4.97
CA HIS A 308 3.77 9.96 -6.04
C HIS A 308 2.35 9.65 -5.56
N SER A 309 2.16 9.28 -4.30
CA SER A 309 0.85 8.93 -3.75
C SER A 309 0.79 9.19 -2.26
N ALA A 310 -0.27 9.86 -1.82
CA ALA A 310 -0.47 10.18 -0.41
C ALA A 310 -1.93 10.05 0.00
N GLY A 311 -2.15 9.94 1.30
CA GLY A 311 -3.48 9.88 1.87
C GLY A 311 -3.59 10.61 3.20
N ALA A 312 -4.75 11.22 3.45
CA ALA A 312 -5.02 11.91 4.70
C ALA A 312 -6.44 11.66 5.20
N LYS A 313 -6.60 11.74 6.52
CA LYS A 313 -7.90 11.90 7.17
C LYS A 313 -7.89 13.23 7.91
N ILE A 314 -8.61 14.21 7.39
CA ILE A 314 -8.62 15.57 7.92
C ILE A 314 -10.05 16.00 8.34
N PRO A 315 -10.19 16.93 9.29
CA PRO A 315 -11.49 17.52 9.60
C PRO A 315 -12.14 18.07 8.32
N THR A 316 -13.42 17.81 8.12
CA THR A 316 -14.13 18.24 6.89
C THR A 316 -14.09 19.76 6.70
N ARG A 317 -13.99 20.53 7.80
CA ARG A 317 -13.80 21.97 7.76
C ARG A 317 -12.43 22.42 7.22
N ALA A 318 -11.39 21.59 7.33
CA ALA A 318 -10.04 21.87 6.85
C ALA A 318 -9.84 21.54 5.36
N VAL A 319 -10.77 20.82 4.73
CA VAL A 319 -10.68 20.42 3.31
C VAL A 319 -10.47 21.61 2.37
N PRO A 320 -11.17 22.75 2.50
CA PRO A 320 -10.95 23.89 1.59
C PRO A 320 -9.51 24.45 1.69
N LEU A 321 -8.96 24.51 2.91
CA LEU A 321 -7.58 24.96 3.13
C LEU A 321 -6.57 24.01 2.50
N PHE A 322 -6.72 22.71 2.76
CA PHE A 322 -5.87 21.69 2.16
C PHE A 322 -5.89 21.73 0.61
N LEU A 323 -7.09 21.83 0.02
CA LEU A 323 -7.20 21.93 -1.44
C LEU A 323 -6.54 23.19 -1.99
N LYS A 324 -6.55 24.31 -1.26
CA LYS A 324 -5.84 25.53 -1.65
C LYS A 324 -4.34 25.30 -1.76
N GLU A 325 -3.73 24.60 -0.80
CA GLU A 325 -2.31 24.24 -0.86
C GLU A 325 -2.00 23.32 -2.04
N VAL A 326 -2.83 22.28 -2.26
CA VAL A 326 -2.68 21.40 -3.42
C VAL A 326 -2.73 22.19 -4.74
N TYR A 327 -3.66 23.15 -4.87
CA TYR A 327 -3.78 23.99 -6.07
C TYR A 327 -2.60 24.92 -6.29
N CYS A 328 -1.94 25.37 -5.23
CA CYS A 328 -0.77 26.22 -5.34
C CYS A 328 0.49 25.47 -5.78
N LEU A 329 0.55 24.16 -5.54
CA LEU A 329 1.72 23.31 -5.83
C LEU A 329 1.59 22.55 -7.16
N ALA A 330 0.39 22.40 -7.68
CA ALA A 330 0.12 21.68 -8.93
C ALA A 330 0.21 22.62 -10.13
#